data_39ba0c1f4b79ad41b3fa706c1beba9d0
#
_entry.id   39ba0c1f4b79ad41b3fa706c1beba9d0
#
_cell.length_a   1.000
_cell.length_b   1.000
_cell.length_c   1.000
_cell.angle_alpha   90.00
_cell.angle_beta   90.00
_cell.angle_gamma   90.00
#
_symmetry.space_group_name_H-M   'P 1'
#
loop_
_entity.id
_entity.type
_entity.pdbx_description
1 polymer ?
#
loop_
_entity_poly.entity_id
_entity_poly.type
_entity_poly.pdbx_seq_one_letter_code
_entity_poly.pdbx_strand_id
1 'polypeptide(L)'
;MAKLVEPNAVEVFEMIDAALKYDPSVTKGKEGVYEFHLKGDDGGTFQMIIDEEGPRAIQGTEKEPQCTLEMNTDVFRSLVAGTLNPTSAFMGGKLKVKGNMGLALKLQTVLNSFSF
;
A
#
# COMPACT_ATOMS: atom_id res chain seq x y z
N MET A 1 15.04 -23.58 16.47
CA MET A 1 13.88 -22.71 16.69
C MET A 1 13.59 -21.91 15.43
N ALA A 2 12.37 -21.93 15.03
CA ALA A 2 11.99 -21.13 13.88
C ALA A 2 11.90 -19.67 14.28
N LYS A 3 12.62 -18.84 13.59
CA LYS A 3 12.53 -17.40 13.75
C LYS A 3 11.38 -16.90 12.88
N LEU A 4 10.48 -16.15 13.47
CA LEU A 4 9.44 -15.52 12.70
C LEU A 4 10.07 -14.42 11.85
N VAL A 5 9.96 -14.59 10.55
CA VAL A 5 10.49 -13.62 9.59
C VAL A 5 9.31 -12.80 9.06
N GLU A 6 9.40 -11.50 9.20
CA GLU A 6 8.38 -10.63 8.62
C GLU A 6 8.39 -10.76 7.11
N PRO A 7 7.20 -10.72 6.48
CA PRO A 7 7.14 -10.78 5.02
C PRO A 7 7.86 -9.58 4.42
N ASN A 8 8.55 -9.79 3.30
CA ASN A 8 9.16 -8.68 2.58
C ASN A 8 8.07 -7.91 1.81
N ALA A 9 8.45 -6.78 1.22
CA ALA A 9 7.48 -5.92 0.54
C ALA A 9 6.77 -6.65 -0.61
N VAL A 10 7.48 -7.49 -1.36
CA VAL A 10 6.87 -8.25 -2.45
C VAL A 10 5.79 -9.18 -1.91
N GLU A 11 6.09 -9.89 -0.84
CA GLU A 11 5.13 -10.81 -0.22
C GLU A 11 3.90 -10.06 0.32
N VAL A 12 4.12 -8.89 0.92
CA VAL A 12 3.01 -8.08 1.42
C VAL A 12 2.11 -7.64 0.25
N PHE A 13 2.70 -7.21 -0.87
CA PHE A 13 1.90 -6.81 -2.02
C PHE A 13 1.18 -8.00 -2.65
N GLU A 14 1.76 -9.20 -2.63
CA GLU A 14 1.05 -10.39 -3.07
C GLU A 14 -0.16 -10.68 -2.17
N MET A 15 -0.01 -10.50 -0.87
CA MET A 15 -1.11 -10.65 0.06
C MET A 15 -2.20 -9.60 -0.16
N ILE A 16 -1.80 -8.36 -0.43
CA ILE A 16 -2.74 -7.28 -0.74
C ILE A 16 -3.49 -7.61 -2.03
N ASP A 17 -2.79 -8.07 -3.06
CA ASP A 17 -3.42 -8.43 -4.33
C ASP A 17 -4.46 -9.53 -4.13
N ALA A 18 -4.12 -10.56 -3.37
CA ALA A 18 -5.05 -11.65 -3.08
C ALA A 18 -6.27 -11.15 -2.30
N ALA A 19 -6.04 -10.28 -1.30
CA ALA A 19 -7.12 -9.74 -0.49
C ALA A 19 -8.06 -8.86 -1.33
N LEU A 20 -7.51 -8.05 -2.23
CA LEU A 20 -8.31 -7.21 -3.11
C LEU A 20 -9.19 -8.05 -4.05
N LYS A 21 -8.64 -9.14 -4.55
CA LYS A 21 -9.39 -10.05 -5.44
C LYS A 21 -10.42 -10.86 -4.68
N TYR A 22 -10.14 -11.16 -3.41
CA TYR A 22 -11.09 -11.91 -2.58
C TYR A 22 -12.33 -11.07 -2.26
N ASP A 23 -12.13 -9.79 -1.94
CA ASP A 23 -13.24 -8.89 -1.64
C ASP A 23 -13.00 -7.52 -2.30
N PRO A 24 -13.33 -7.40 -3.59
CA PRO A 24 -13.12 -6.13 -4.29
C PRO A 24 -14.01 -4.99 -3.80
N SER A 25 -15.03 -5.29 -3.01
CA SER A 25 -15.94 -4.26 -2.52
C SER A 25 -15.25 -3.22 -1.64
N VAL A 26 -14.12 -3.58 -1.02
CA VAL A 26 -13.37 -2.64 -0.17
C VAL A 26 -12.78 -1.47 -0.97
N THR A 27 -12.69 -1.61 -2.30
CA THR A 27 -12.13 -0.58 -3.18
C THR A 27 -13.19 0.29 -3.84
N LYS A 28 -14.45 0.05 -3.55
CA LYS A 28 -15.55 0.79 -4.18
C LYS A 28 -15.46 2.28 -3.82
N GLY A 29 -15.49 3.13 -4.84
CA GLY A 29 -15.37 4.57 -4.66
C GLY A 29 -13.93 5.04 -4.45
N LYS A 30 -12.94 4.16 -4.60
CA LYS A 30 -11.54 4.46 -4.34
C LYS A 30 -10.67 4.28 -5.58
N GLU A 31 -11.28 4.38 -6.76
CA GLU A 31 -10.59 4.22 -8.05
C GLU A 31 -9.39 5.15 -8.16
N GLY A 32 -8.30 4.63 -8.68
CA GLY A 32 -7.08 5.38 -8.87
C GLY A 32 -5.87 4.48 -8.97
N VAL A 33 -4.73 5.11 -9.25
CA VAL A 33 -3.45 4.43 -9.32
C VAL A 33 -2.57 4.97 -8.18
N TYR A 34 -2.21 4.09 -7.26
CA TYR A 34 -1.41 4.41 -6.08
C TYR A 34 -0.04 3.79 -6.27
N GLU A 35 1.01 4.59 -6.25
CA GLU A 35 2.37 4.08 -6.40
C GLU A 35 3.11 4.19 -5.08
N PHE A 36 3.82 3.12 -4.74
CA PHE A 36 4.57 3.02 -3.48
C PHE A 36 6.05 2.94 -3.81
N HIS A 37 6.80 3.89 -3.30
CA HIS A 37 8.26 3.87 -3.36
C HIS A 37 8.75 3.45 -1.98
N LEU A 38 9.14 2.20 -1.85
CA LEU A 38 9.57 1.63 -0.59
C LEU A 38 11.09 1.56 -0.55
N LYS A 39 11.66 2.09 0.52
CA LYS A 39 13.12 2.14 0.72
C LYS A 39 13.52 1.10 1.76
N GLY A 40 14.62 0.41 1.52
CA GLY A 40 15.14 -0.61 2.41
C GLY A 40 15.71 -1.76 1.61
N ASP A 41 16.20 -2.79 2.31
CA ASP A 41 16.81 -3.95 1.66
C ASP A 41 15.83 -4.70 0.77
N ASP A 42 14.56 -4.71 1.16
CA ASP A 42 13.49 -5.34 0.41
C ASP A 42 12.57 -4.31 -0.26
N GLY A 43 13.11 -3.12 -0.52
CA GLY A 43 12.34 -2.04 -1.11
C GLY A 43 12.10 -2.22 -2.60
N GLY A 44 11.46 -1.24 -3.19
CA GLY A 44 11.16 -1.22 -4.61
C GLY A 44 9.97 -0.34 -4.90
N THR A 45 9.53 -0.38 -6.15
CA THR A 45 8.37 0.36 -6.61
C THR A 45 7.21 -0.60 -6.84
N PHE A 46 6.07 -0.28 -6.27
CA PHE A 46 4.87 -1.11 -6.36
C PHE A 46 3.68 -0.22 -6.67
N GLN A 47 2.65 -0.80 -7.25
CA GLN A 47 1.41 -0.06 -7.50
C GLN A 47 0.20 -0.84 -7.03
N MET A 48 -0.77 -0.11 -6.50
CA MET A 48 -2.11 -0.63 -6.28
C MET A 48 -3.01 0.10 -7.27
N ILE A 49 -3.61 -0.66 -8.19
CA ILE A 49 -4.40 -0.11 -9.28
C ILE A 49 -5.85 -0.52 -9.09
N ILE A 50 -6.73 0.48 -9.01
CA ILE A 50 -8.15 0.25 -8.87
C ILE A 50 -8.83 0.92 -10.05
N ASP A 51 -9.24 0.12 -11.03
CA ASP A 51 -9.86 0.60 -12.25
C ASP A 51 -10.97 -0.36 -12.71
N GLU A 52 -11.44 -0.16 -13.93
CA GLU A 52 -12.55 -0.96 -14.48
C GLU A 52 -12.23 -2.45 -14.61
N GLU A 53 -10.96 -2.80 -14.74
CA GLU A 53 -10.55 -4.19 -14.83
C GLU A 53 -10.53 -4.89 -13.49
N GLY A 54 -10.71 -4.12 -12.42
CA GLY A 54 -10.72 -4.63 -11.06
C GLY A 54 -9.46 -4.25 -10.29
N PRO A 55 -9.52 -4.39 -8.97
CA PRO A 55 -8.38 -4.01 -8.13
C PRO A 55 -7.25 -5.02 -8.24
N ARG A 56 -6.02 -4.51 -8.22
CA ARG A 56 -4.83 -5.37 -8.21
C ARG A 56 -3.65 -4.64 -7.58
N ALA A 57 -2.73 -5.41 -7.06
CA ALA A 57 -1.47 -4.88 -6.52
C ALA A 57 -0.33 -5.58 -7.27
N ILE A 58 0.60 -4.80 -7.79
CA ILE A 58 1.68 -5.29 -8.63
C ILE A 58 3.01 -4.72 -8.20
N GLN A 59 4.09 -5.38 -8.62
CA GLN A 59 5.43 -4.83 -8.50
C GLN A 59 5.76 -4.10 -9.79
N GLY A 60 6.40 -2.93 -9.65
CA GLY A 60 6.76 -2.11 -10.80
C GLY A 60 5.73 -1.04 -11.10
N THR A 61 5.88 -0.41 -12.25
CA THR A 61 5.01 0.67 -12.70
C THR A 61 4.29 0.25 -13.98
N GLU A 62 2.97 0.07 -13.89
CA GLU A 62 2.16 -0.29 -15.04
C GLU A 62 1.42 0.92 -15.60
N LYS A 63 0.96 1.79 -14.71
CA LYS A 63 0.19 2.98 -15.10
C LYS A 63 0.76 4.22 -14.44
N GLU A 64 0.47 5.38 -15.00
CA GLU A 64 0.88 6.64 -14.41
C GLU A 64 0.18 6.85 -13.07
N PRO A 65 0.93 7.11 -11.98
CA PRO A 65 0.33 7.23 -10.67
C PRO A 65 -0.39 8.56 -10.48
N GLN A 66 -1.51 8.50 -9.79
CA GLN A 66 -2.26 9.68 -9.37
C GLN A 66 -1.88 10.09 -7.95
N CYS A 67 -1.36 9.15 -7.19
CA CYS A 67 -0.88 9.36 -5.83
C CYS A 67 0.37 8.52 -5.63
N THR A 68 1.44 9.15 -5.15
CA THR A 68 2.70 8.46 -4.87
C THR A 68 3.03 8.58 -3.39
N LEU A 69 3.36 7.46 -2.78
CA LEU A 69 3.69 7.37 -1.38
C LEU A 69 5.13 6.86 -1.24
N GLU A 70 5.94 7.59 -0.47
CA GLU A 70 7.34 7.20 -0.21
C GLU A 70 7.50 6.91 1.27
N MET A 71 8.10 5.78 1.58
CA MET A 71 8.35 5.36 2.96
C MET A 71 9.36 4.22 3.00
N ASN A 72 9.86 3.94 4.19
CA ASN A 72 10.67 2.74 4.40
C ASN A 72 9.75 1.52 4.45
N THR A 73 10.30 0.35 4.13
CA THR A 73 9.53 -0.89 4.17
C THR A 73 9.00 -1.20 5.57
N ASP A 74 9.74 -0.86 6.60
CA ASP A 74 9.29 -1.06 7.98
C ASP A 74 8.04 -0.21 8.28
N VAL A 75 8.02 1.02 7.79
CA VAL A 75 6.86 1.91 7.94
C VAL A 75 5.67 1.30 7.19
N PHE A 76 5.91 0.82 5.98
CA PHE A 76 4.86 0.20 5.18
C PHE A 76 4.26 -1.00 5.90
N ARG A 77 5.09 -1.90 6.41
CA ARG A 77 4.60 -3.07 7.14
C ARG A 77 3.77 -2.67 8.37
N SER A 78 4.19 -1.63 9.07
CA SER A 78 3.44 -1.13 10.23
C SER A 78 2.09 -0.54 9.85
N LEU A 79 2.03 0.15 8.71
CA LEU A 79 0.77 0.70 8.20
C LEU A 79 -0.20 -0.42 7.85
N VAL A 80 0.28 -1.46 7.16
CA VAL A 80 -0.55 -2.58 6.74
C VAL A 80 -1.01 -3.39 7.94
N ALA A 81 -0.14 -3.57 8.93
CA ALA A 81 -0.47 -4.29 10.15
C ALA A 81 -1.41 -3.51 11.08
N GLY A 82 -1.60 -2.22 10.82
CA GLY A 82 -2.45 -1.39 11.66
C GLY A 82 -1.79 -0.88 12.94
N THR A 83 -0.47 -1.06 13.08
CA THR A 83 0.27 -0.63 14.27
C THR A 83 0.76 0.81 14.16
N LEU A 84 0.66 1.40 12.98
CA LEU A 84 1.07 2.77 12.74
C LEU A 84 -0.03 3.48 11.96
N ASN A 85 -0.45 4.63 12.46
CA ASN A 85 -1.47 5.44 11.80
C ASN A 85 -0.84 6.22 10.64
N PRO A 86 -1.41 6.18 9.42
CA PRO A 86 -0.88 6.93 8.28
C PRO A 86 -0.74 8.43 8.53
N THR A 87 -1.70 9.02 9.21
CA THR A 87 -1.64 10.46 9.52
C THR A 87 -0.44 10.76 10.42
N SER A 88 -0.22 9.94 11.43
CA SER A 88 0.93 10.10 12.33
C SER A 88 2.23 9.91 11.58
N ALA A 89 2.30 8.94 10.68
CA ALA A 89 3.49 8.70 9.87
C ALA A 89 3.79 9.89 8.96
N PHE A 90 2.75 10.47 8.36
CA PHE A 90 2.89 11.62 7.48
C PHE A 90 3.38 12.84 8.27
N MET A 91 2.77 13.13 9.42
CA MET A 91 3.16 14.27 10.24
C MET A 91 4.54 14.09 10.85
N GLY A 92 4.95 12.86 11.11
CA GLY A 92 6.28 12.57 11.64
C GLY A 92 7.38 12.50 10.60
N GLY A 93 7.05 12.71 9.31
CA GLY A 93 8.02 12.68 8.24
C GLY A 93 8.42 11.28 7.78
N LYS A 94 7.75 10.24 8.28
CA LYS A 94 8.04 8.86 7.90
C LYS A 94 7.36 8.46 6.59
N LEU A 95 6.30 9.16 6.24
CA LEU A 95 5.54 8.94 5.02
C LEU A 95 5.49 10.24 4.24
N LYS A 96 5.88 10.19 2.97
CA LYS A 96 5.75 11.32 2.06
C LYS A 96 4.69 10.99 1.03
N VAL A 97 3.84 11.97 0.74
CA VAL A 97 2.76 11.81 -0.22
C VAL A 97 2.87 12.87 -1.29
N LYS A 98 2.79 12.46 -2.54
CA LYS A 98 2.82 13.34 -3.70
C LYS A 98 1.58 13.08 -4.55
N GLY A 99 1.02 14.13 -5.14
CA GLY A 99 -0.13 14.01 -6.00
C GLY A 99 -1.43 14.19 -5.25
N ASN A 100 -2.40 13.34 -5.52
CA ASN A 100 -3.76 13.52 -5.00
C ASN A 100 -3.87 13.06 -3.54
N MET A 101 -3.96 14.04 -2.62
CA MET A 101 -4.07 13.75 -1.19
C MET A 101 -5.39 13.07 -0.83
N GLY A 102 -6.44 13.33 -1.59
CA GLY A 102 -7.72 12.67 -1.36
C GLY A 102 -7.62 11.17 -1.58
N LEU A 103 -6.83 10.74 -2.55
CA LEU A 103 -6.59 9.32 -2.78
C LEU A 103 -5.78 8.70 -1.64
N ALA A 104 -4.83 9.45 -1.08
CA ALA A 104 -4.07 8.95 0.05
C ALA A 104 -4.98 8.63 1.25
N LEU A 105 -5.98 9.46 1.49
CA LEU A 105 -6.96 9.20 2.54
C LEU A 105 -7.81 7.98 2.23
N LYS A 106 -8.20 7.81 0.98
CA LYS A 106 -8.95 6.63 0.54
C LYS A 106 -8.13 5.36 0.69
N LEU A 107 -6.83 5.45 0.41
CA LEU A 107 -5.92 4.32 0.58
C LEU A 107 -5.88 3.86 2.04
N GLN A 108 -5.88 4.80 2.98
CA GLN A 108 -5.91 4.46 4.40
C GLN A 108 -7.10 3.56 4.71
N THR A 109 -8.27 3.87 4.17
CA THR A 109 -9.47 3.07 4.38
C THR A 109 -9.31 1.67 3.80
N VAL A 110 -8.69 1.57 2.61
CA VAL A 110 -8.45 0.26 1.99
C VAL A 110 -7.51 -0.58 2.86
N LEU A 111 -6.39 0.00 3.28
CA LEU A 111 -5.43 -0.72 4.11
C LEU A 111 -6.01 -1.15 5.44
N ASN A 112 -6.87 -0.32 6.04
CA ASN A 112 -7.52 -0.65 7.31
C ASN A 112 -8.54 -1.80 7.17
N SER A 113 -8.96 -2.11 5.96
CA SER A 113 -9.90 -3.21 5.70
C SER A 113 -9.20 -4.57 5.75
N PHE A 114 -7.89 -4.60 5.72
CA PHE A 114 -7.12 -5.84 5.73
C PHE A 114 -6.72 -6.19 7.16
N SER A 115 -6.62 -7.51 7.40
CA SER A 115 -6.20 -8.04 8.68
C SER A 115 -5.06 -9.03 8.41
N PHE A 116 -3.86 -8.55 8.56
CA PHE A 116 -2.67 -9.38 8.31
C PHE A 116 -1.99 -9.78 9.60
#